data_ed25cc4b112d73f74590cfe4f4f93340
#
_entry.id   ed25cc4b112d73f74590cfe4f4f93340
#
_cell.length_a   1.000
_cell.length_b   1.000
_cell.length_c   1.000
_cell.angle_alpha   90.00
_cell.angle_beta   90.00
_cell.angle_gamma   90.00
#
_symmetry.space_group_name_H-M   'P 1'
#
loop_
_entity.id
_entity.type
_entity.pdbx_description
1 polymer ?
#
loop_
_entity_poly.entity_id
_entity_poly.type
_entity_poly.pdbx_seq_one_letter_code
_entity_poly.pdbx_strand_id
1 'polypeptide(L)'
;MYYHVLIETKEKEGKSRPNRQYFELDKTNLFEIEQDVVIPYLKKEQFQFDGYFLNHPDIIRVVIKRSERITKEYSKYENDNMSPGIIIYVSPSDILDYDNHVSDITKGLFERCKEIIKNNLIKTTNQKQTRKTDSKTITAPTSMDKSKVFIVHGHDELAQTETARFIEKLNLKPIILHEQASSGNTIIEKIEENSNVGYGVVLYTPCD
;
A
#
# COMPACT_ATOMS: atom_id res chain seq x y z
N MET A 1 -18.70 -1.03 3.34
CA MET A 1 -18.01 -2.21 2.80
C MET A 1 -16.64 -2.26 3.42
N TYR A 2 -16.27 -3.40 4.00
CA TYR A 2 -14.99 -3.61 4.65
C TYR A 2 -14.23 -4.72 3.96
N TYR A 3 -12.90 -4.65 4.01
CA TYR A 3 -11.99 -5.59 3.39
C TYR A 3 -11.07 -6.17 4.45
N HIS A 4 -10.74 -7.44 4.30
CA HIS A 4 -9.93 -8.19 5.25
C HIS A 4 -8.88 -8.95 4.48
N VAL A 5 -7.66 -8.90 4.95
CA VAL A 5 -6.53 -9.60 4.36
C VAL A 5 -5.99 -10.61 5.37
N LEU A 6 -5.82 -11.85 4.92
CA LEU A 6 -5.14 -12.92 5.63
C LEU A 6 -3.90 -13.31 4.82
N ILE A 7 -2.74 -13.32 5.45
CA ILE A 7 -1.51 -13.86 4.89
C ILE A 7 -1.02 -15.00 5.77
N GLU A 8 -0.86 -16.17 5.17
CA GLU A 8 -0.29 -17.34 5.83
C GLU A 8 1.14 -17.56 5.35
N THR A 9 2.07 -17.74 6.29
CA THR A 9 3.49 -17.94 6.00
C THR A 9 3.97 -19.32 6.42
N LYS A 10 5.15 -19.70 5.93
CA LYS A 10 5.83 -20.95 6.30
C LYS A 10 6.37 -20.94 7.73
N GLU A 11 6.39 -19.79 8.35
CA GLU A 11 6.86 -19.64 9.73
C GLU A 11 5.96 -20.42 10.67
N LYS A 12 6.58 -21.12 11.63
CA LYS A 12 5.88 -21.88 12.65
C LYS A 12 6.33 -21.44 14.02
N GLU A 13 5.41 -21.20 14.91
CA GLU A 13 5.71 -20.90 16.32
C GLU A 13 6.16 -22.14 17.13
N GLY A 14 6.55 -23.23 16.47
CA GLY A 14 7.02 -24.50 17.06
C GLY A 14 6.77 -25.69 16.15
N LYS A 15 7.40 -26.83 16.47
CA LYS A 15 7.39 -28.04 15.60
C LYS A 15 6.00 -28.63 15.34
N SER A 16 5.02 -28.41 16.23
CA SER A 16 3.66 -28.98 16.14
C SER A 16 2.56 -27.92 15.96
N ARG A 17 2.92 -26.65 15.74
CA ARG A 17 1.95 -25.57 15.55
C ARG A 17 1.62 -25.36 14.08
N PRO A 18 0.41 -24.83 13.78
CA PRO A 18 0.05 -24.42 12.43
C PRO A 18 0.98 -23.31 11.92
N ASN A 19 0.94 -23.08 10.63
CA ASN A 19 1.63 -21.97 10.01
C ASN A 19 1.16 -20.64 10.60
N ARG A 20 2.06 -19.68 10.69
CA ARG A 20 1.73 -18.36 11.22
C ARG A 20 0.84 -17.60 10.25
N GLN A 21 -0.18 -16.99 10.80
CA GLN A 21 -1.14 -16.18 10.07
C GLN A 21 -1.08 -14.73 10.56
N TYR A 22 -1.15 -13.80 9.61
CA TYR A 22 -1.19 -12.36 9.82
C TYR A 22 -2.50 -11.83 9.29
N PHE A 23 -3.11 -10.87 9.99
CA PHE A 23 -4.42 -10.36 9.65
C PHE A 23 -4.43 -8.84 9.65
N GLU A 24 -4.97 -8.25 8.59
CA GLU A 24 -5.44 -6.88 8.58
C GLU A 24 -6.93 -6.88 8.32
N LEU A 25 -7.70 -6.49 9.34
CA LEU A 25 -9.15 -6.55 9.34
C LEU A 25 -9.76 -5.16 9.17
N ASP A 26 -11.00 -5.12 8.66
CA ASP A 26 -11.86 -3.94 8.63
C ASP A 26 -11.29 -2.73 7.87
N LYS A 27 -10.43 -2.98 6.88
CA LYS A 27 -9.93 -1.94 5.97
C LYS A 27 -11.07 -1.39 5.12
N THR A 28 -11.07 -0.10 4.88
CA THR A 28 -12.11 0.58 4.08
C THR A 28 -11.65 0.92 2.68
N ASN A 29 -10.34 0.91 2.44
CA ASN A 29 -9.73 1.29 1.18
C ASN A 29 -9.14 0.07 0.45
N LEU A 30 -9.82 -0.39 -0.59
CA LEU A 30 -9.36 -1.52 -1.40
C LEU A 30 -8.09 -1.18 -2.20
N PHE A 31 -7.94 0.08 -2.58
CA PHE A 31 -6.78 0.52 -3.35
C PHE A 31 -5.46 0.38 -2.55
N GLU A 32 -5.47 0.66 -1.25
CA GLU A 32 -4.31 0.41 -0.38
C GLU A 32 -3.93 -1.07 -0.38
N ILE A 33 -4.90 -1.98 -0.25
CA ILE A 33 -4.64 -3.42 -0.31
C ILE A 33 -4.02 -3.82 -1.66
N GLU A 34 -4.49 -3.23 -2.76
CA GLU A 34 -3.90 -3.47 -4.09
C GLU A 34 -2.45 -3.01 -4.17
N GLN A 35 -2.14 -1.80 -3.69
CA GLN A 35 -0.82 -1.20 -3.82
C GLN A 35 0.18 -1.78 -2.84
N ASP A 36 -0.24 -2.01 -1.58
CA ASP A 36 0.69 -2.36 -0.50
C ASP A 36 0.85 -3.86 -0.32
N VAL A 37 -0.13 -4.67 -0.80
CA VAL A 37 -0.11 -6.13 -0.62
C VAL A 37 -0.09 -6.87 -1.96
N VAL A 38 -1.11 -6.66 -2.81
CA VAL A 38 -1.32 -7.53 -3.98
C VAL A 38 -0.26 -7.29 -5.06
N ILE A 39 0.02 -6.04 -5.39
CA ILE A 39 1.00 -5.68 -6.42
C ILE A 39 2.42 -6.09 -6.02
N PRO A 40 2.93 -5.78 -4.81
CA PRO A 40 4.24 -6.25 -4.35
C PRO A 40 4.32 -7.78 -4.32
N TYR A 41 3.28 -8.46 -3.84
CA TYR A 41 3.23 -9.92 -3.85
C TYR A 41 3.34 -10.49 -5.28
N LEU A 42 2.59 -9.94 -6.24
CA LEU A 42 2.64 -10.36 -7.64
C LEU A 42 3.98 -10.08 -8.32
N LYS A 43 4.65 -9.00 -7.92
CA LYS A 43 6.00 -8.64 -8.38
C LYS A 43 7.10 -9.43 -7.67
N LYS A 44 6.76 -10.23 -6.65
CA LYS A 44 7.71 -10.96 -5.79
C LYS A 44 8.64 -10.04 -5.00
N GLU A 45 8.18 -8.85 -4.68
CA GLU A 45 8.87 -7.86 -3.86
C GLU A 45 8.60 -8.13 -2.37
N GLN A 46 9.47 -7.63 -1.50
CA GLN A 46 9.22 -7.58 -0.07
C GLN A 46 8.22 -6.45 0.21
N PHE A 47 7.30 -6.67 1.13
CA PHE A 47 6.35 -5.64 1.55
C PHE A 47 6.05 -5.72 3.05
N GLN A 48 5.54 -4.64 3.61
CA GLN A 48 5.13 -4.57 5.00
C GLN A 48 3.66 -4.97 5.15
N PHE A 49 3.35 -5.80 6.14
CA PHE A 49 2.00 -6.23 6.46
C PHE A 49 1.88 -6.51 7.97
N ASP A 50 0.86 -5.96 8.63
CA ASP A 50 0.63 -6.09 10.08
C ASP A 50 1.89 -5.79 10.90
N GLY A 51 2.66 -4.75 10.50
CA GLY A 51 3.91 -4.35 11.14
C GLY A 51 5.13 -5.23 10.84
N TYR A 52 5.01 -6.27 10.03
CA TYR A 52 6.09 -7.19 9.67
C TYR A 52 6.50 -7.04 8.21
N PHE A 53 7.78 -7.24 7.92
CA PHE A 53 8.26 -7.35 6.54
C PHE A 53 8.13 -8.79 6.06
N LEU A 54 7.30 -9.02 5.05
CA LEU A 54 7.06 -10.34 4.47
C LEU A 54 7.77 -10.47 3.13
N ASN A 55 8.43 -11.62 2.92
CA ASN A 55 9.06 -11.97 1.67
C ASN A 55 8.19 -12.96 0.89
N HIS A 56 8.02 -12.75 -0.41
CA HIS A 56 7.22 -13.63 -1.26
C HIS A 56 7.51 -15.14 -1.09
N PRO A 57 8.79 -15.60 -0.98
CA PRO A 57 9.07 -17.03 -0.83
C PRO A 57 8.55 -17.66 0.46
N ASP A 58 8.32 -16.84 1.49
CA ASP A 58 7.86 -17.29 2.81
C ASP A 58 6.34 -17.34 2.91
N ILE A 59 5.64 -16.72 1.97
CA ILE A 59 4.18 -16.68 1.92
C ILE A 59 3.64 -17.96 1.27
N ILE A 60 2.70 -18.63 1.95
CA ILE A 60 1.99 -19.79 1.45
C ILE A 60 0.77 -19.34 0.65
N ARG A 61 -0.02 -18.42 1.22
CA ARG A 61 -1.22 -17.90 0.58
C ARG A 61 -1.55 -16.48 1.05
N VAL A 62 -2.21 -15.76 0.18
CA VAL A 62 -2.87 -14.48 0.47
C VAL A 62 -4.34 -14.66 0.19
N VAL A 63 -5.19 -14.30 1.13
CA VAL A 63 -6.66 -14.35 1.01
C VAL A 63 -7.21 -12.97 1.28
N ILE A 64 -8.09 -12.49 0.42
CA ILE A 64 -8.73 -11.19 0.56
C ILE A 64 -10.24 -11.40 0.53
N LYS A 65 -10.88 -11.01 1.62
CA LYS A 65 -12.33 -11.13 1.78
C LYS A 65 -12.96 -9.76 1.99
N ARG A 66 -14.24 -9.66 1.72
CA ARG A 66 -15.03 -8.44 1.96
C ARG A 66 -16.26 -8.75 2.79
N SER A 67 -16.70 -7.77 3.57
CA SER A 67 -17.93 -7.83 4.36
C SER A 67 -18.72 -6.52 4.30
N GLU A 68 -19.96 -6.55 4.74
CA GLU A 68 -20.80 -5.35 4.85
C GLU A 68 -20.59 -4.61 6.17
N ARG A 69 -20.24 -5.35 7.24
CA ARG A 69 -19.98 -4.83 8.58
C ARG A 69 -18.58 -5.17 9.03
N ILE A 70 -18.13 -4.54 10.12
CA ILE A 70 -16.85 -4.84 10.74
C ILE A 70 -16.88 -6.25 11.36
N THR A 71 -15.73 -6.92 11.35
CA THR A 71 -15.58 -8.30 11.87
C THR A 71 -15.98 -8.41 13.34
N LYS A 72 -15.75 -7.38 14.14
CA LYS A 72 -16.13 -7.34 15.55
C LYS A 72 -17.65 -7.45 15.77
N GLU A 73 -18.48 -6.87 14.89
CA GLU A 73 -19.94 -6.99 14.98
C GLU A 73 -20.40 -8.41 14.67
N TYR A 74 -19.82 -9.04 13.64
CA TYR A 74 -20.11 -10.44 13.32
C TYR A 74 -19.62 -11.39 14.41
N SER A 75 -18.41 -11.19 14.94
CA SER A 75 -17.90 -11.95 16.07
C SER A 75 -18.85 -11.89 17.26
N LYS A 76 -19.34 -10.69 17.59
CA LYS A 76 -20.33 -10.52 18.67
C LYS A 76 -21.62 -11.26 18.34
N TYR A 77 -22.13 -11.15 17.13
CA TYR A 77 -23.35 -11.83 16.70
C TYR A 77 -23.24 -13.36 16.84
N GLU A 78 -22.13 -13.96 16.38
CA GLU A 78 -21.90 -15.39 16.51
C GLU A 78 -21.79 -15.83 17.98
N ASN A 79 -21.08 -15.08 18.80
CA ASN A 79 -20.96 -15.40 20.24
C ASN A 79 -22.30 -15.27 20.97
N ASP A 80 -23.11 -14.26 20.67
CA ASP A 80 -24.43 -14.03 21.29
C ASP A 80 -25.46 -15.11 20.89
N ASN A 81 -25.30 -15.75 19.72
CA ASN A 81 -26.20 -16.78 19.19
C ASN A 81 -25.69 -18.21 19.38
N MET A 82 -24.63 -18.42 20.15
CA MET A 82 -24.14 -19.77 20.43
C MET A 82 -25.13 -20.58 21.27
N SER A 83 -25.20 -21.86 20.99
CA SER A 83 -26.00 -22.79 21.79
C SER A 83 -25.48 -22.88 23.21
N PRO A 84 -26.38 -22.99 24.21
CA PRO A 84 -25.98 -23.17 25.61
C PRO A 84 -25.06 -24.36 25.81
N GLY A 85 -23.95 -24.16 26.55
CA GLY A 85 -22.98 -25.22 26.86
C GLY A 85 -21.78 -25.28 25.90
N ILE A 86 -21.73 -24.46 24.88
CA ILE A 86 -20.55 -24.31 24.02
C ILE A 86 -19.61 -23.27 24.65
N ILE A 87 -18.37 -23.69 24.96
CA ILE A 87 -17.33 -22.82 25.51
C ILE A 87 -16.28 -22.57 24.40
N ILE A 88 -16.72 -21.91 23.31
CA ILE A 88 -15.85 -21.49 22.22
C ILE A 88 -16.09 -20.00 22.04
N TYR A 89 -15.03 -19.23 21.86
CA TYR A 89 -15.11 -17.82 21.52
C TYR A 89 -14.73 -17.62 20.05
N VAL A 90 -15.61 -17.03 19.28
CA VAL A 90 -15.35 -16.63 17.89
C VAL A 90 -14.69 -15.28 17.91
N SER A 91 -13.42 -15.23 17.54
CA SER A 91 -12.67 -13.97 17.43
C SER A 91 -13.04 -13.21 16.12
N PRO A 92 -12.71 -11.92 16.01
CA PRO A 92 -12.89 -11.18 14.75
C PRO A 92 -12.17 -11.80 13.55
N SER A 93 -11.01 -12.43 13.74
CA SER A 93 -10.29 -13.12 12.68
C SER A 93 -10.96 -14.42 12.23
N ASP A 94 -11.64 -15.11 13.14
CA ASP A 94 -12.35 -16.35 12.81
C ASP A 94 -13.55 -16.09 11.87
N ILE A 95 -14.07 -14.86 11.84
CA ILE A 95 -15.15 -14.46 10.92
C ILE A 95 -14.75 -14.65 9.45
N LEU A 96 -13.46 -14.61 9.16
CA LEU A 96 -13.00 -14.88 7.80
C LEU A 96 -13.35 -16.30 7.30
N ASP A 97 -13.61 -17.23 8.20
CA ASP A 97 -13.99 -18.60 7.85
C ASP A 97 -15.53 -18.79 7.74
N TYR A 98 -16.31 -17.72 7.95
CA TYR A 98 -17.77 -17.73 7.88
C TYR A 98 -18.28 -17.18 6.54
N ASP A 99 -18.51 -18.05 5.57
CA ASP A 99 -18.94 -17.67 4.21
C ASP A 99 -20.30 -16.91 4.16
N ASN A 100 -21.11 -16.98 5.22
CA ASN A 100 -22.34 -16.20 5.35
C ASN A 100 -22.10 -14.72 5.71
N HIS A 101 -20.93 -14.38 6.23
CA HIS A 101 -20.57 -13.01 6.63
C HIS A 101 -19.58 -12.34 5.69
N VAL A 102 -18.76 -13.13 5.01
CA VAL A 102 -17.72 -12.62 4.13
C VAL A 102 -17.73 -13.29 2.76
N SER A 103 -17.28 -12.56 1.77
CA SER A 103 -17.13 -13.06 0.39
C SER A 103 -15.68 -13.01 -0.03
N ASP A 104 -15.15 -14.09 -0.59
CA ASP A 104 -13.80 -14.13 -1.12
C ASP A 104 -13.72 -13.36 -2.45
N ILE A 105 -12.83 -12.36 -2.50
CA ILE A 105 -12.58 -11.54 -3.68
C ILE A 105 -11.14 -11.70 -4.21
N THR A 106 -10.37 -12.61 -3.63
CA THR A 106 -8.94 -12.80 -3.91
C THR A 106 -8.66 -12.94 -5.39
N LYS A 107 -9.33 -13.88 -6.04
CA LYS A 107 -9.07 -14.18 -7.45
C LYS A 107 -9.32 -12.98 -8.36
N GLY A 108 -10.46 -12.32 -8.21
CA GLY A 108 -10.83 -11.17 -9.04
C GLY A 108 -9.87 -9.99 -8.84
N LEU A 109 -9.45 -9.74 -7.60
CA LEU A 109 -8.52 -8.68 -7.28
C LEU A 109 -7.12 -8.96 -7.85
N PHE A 110 -6.66 -10.20 -7.75
CA PHE A 110 -5.37 -10.61 -8.32
C PHE A 110 -5.34 -10.49 -9.85
N GLU A 111 -6.41 -10.87 -10.53
CA GLU A 111 -6.53 -10.73 -11.99
C GLU A 111 -6.49 -9.25 -12.40
N ARG A 112 -7.24 -8.40 -11.71
CA ARG A 112 -7.23 -6.95 -11.94
C ARG A 112 -5.83 -6.35 -11.74
N CYS A 113 -5.14 -6.70 -10.65
CA CYS A 113 -3.79 -6.20 -10.39
C CYS A 113 -2.76 -6.71 -11.42
N LYS A 114 -2.89 -7.94 -11.91
CA LYS A 114 -2.06 -8.45 -13.01
C LYS A 114 -2.23 -7.64 -14.30
N GLU A 115 -3.46 -7.24 -14.62
CA GLU A 115 -3.73 -6.37 -15.78
C GLU A 115 -3.13 -4.98 -15.60
N ILE A 116 -3.21 -4.40 -14.40
CA ILE A 116 -2.58 -3.12 -14.07
C ILE A 116 -1.06 -3.21 -14.28
N ILE A 117 -0.42 -4.23 -13.73
CA ILE A 117 1.03 -4.44 -13.90
C ILE A 117 1.39 -4.59 -15.38
N LYS A 118 0.63 -5.39 -16.14
CA LYS A 118 0.85 -5.61 -17.58
C LYS A 118 0.71 -4.31 -18.38
N ASN A 119 -0.32 -3.52 -18.12
CA ASN A 119 -0.57 -2.26 -18.80
C ASN A 119 0.53 -1.22 -18.51
N ASN A 120 1.05 -1.18 -17.30
CA ASN A 120 2.17 -0.31 -16.93
C ASN A 120 3.46 -0.73 -17.65
N LEU A 121 3.72 -2.03 -17.79
CA LEU A 121 4.85 -2.55 -18.57
C LEU A 121 4.75 -2.17 -20.06
N ILE A 122 3.55 -2.25 -20.66
CA ILE A 122 3.31 -1.89 -22.08
C ILE A 122 3.52 -0.40 -22.29
N LYS A 123 3.06 0.46 -21.38
CA LYS A 123 3.29 1.91 -21.45
C LYS A 123 4.79 2.24 -21.40
N THR A 124 5.53 1.58 -20.53
CA THR A 124 6.99 1.76 -20.40
C THR A 124 7.74 1.28 -21.65
N THR A 125 7.26 0.20 -22.30
CA THR A 125 7.87 -0.37 -23.52
C THR A 125 7.57 0.50 -24.75
N ASN A 126 6.36 1.05 -24.86
CA ASN A 126 5.98 1.92 -25.96
C ASN A 126 6.69 3.30 -25.89
N GLN A 127 7.03 3.78 -24.70
CA GLN A 127 7.88 4.97 -24.57
C GLN A 127 9.34 4.71 -24.98
N LYS A 128 9.81 3.46 -24.93
CA LYS A 128 11.14 3.09 -25.45
C LYS A 128 11.16 2.88 -26.98
N GLN A 129 10.03 2.60 -27.61
CA GLN A 129 9.97 2.37 -29.08
C GLN A 129 9.73 3.63 -29.90
N THR A 130 9.21 4.72 -29.32
CA THR A 130 9.06 6.00 -30.04
C THR A 130 10.28 6.92 -29.97
N ARG A 131 11.40 6.46 -29.38
CA ARG A 131 12.68 7.20 -29.35
C ARG A 131 13.77 6.56 -30.23
N LYS A 132 13.41 6.08 -31.42
CA LYS A 132 14.39 5.76 -32.48
C LYS A 132 14.05 6.60 -33.70
N THR A 133 14.46 7.84 -33.72
CA THR A 133 15.02 8.66 -34.77
C THR A 133 15.17 10.08 -34.22
N ASP A 134 16.31 10.32 -33.64
CA ASP A 134 17.13 11.48 -33.92
C ASP A 134 18.36 11.37 -32.99
N SER A 135 19.46 11.15 -33.68
CA SER A 135 20.80 11.16 -33.09
C SER A 135 21.08 12.57 -32.56
N LYS A 136 21.05 12.75 -31.25
CA LYS A 136 21.78 13.85 -30.58
C LYS A 136 22.29 13.36 -29.24
N THR A 137 23.59 13.20 -29.22
CA THR A 137 24.51 13.39 -28.08
C THR A 137 24.01 12.98 -26.69
N ILE A 138 24.57 11.91 -26.17
CA ILE A 138 24.58 11.58 -24.73
C ILE A 138 25.17 12.78 -24.00
N THR A 139 24.32 13.67 -23.51
CA THR A 139 24.70 14.66 -22.52
C THR A 139 24.57 14.03 -21.14
N ALA A 140 25.59 14.25 -20.33
CA ALA A 140 25.74 13.89 -18.93
C ALA A 140 24.49 14.15 -18.06
N PRO A 141 24.40 13.60 -16.84
CA PRO A 141 23.21 13.66 -16.00
C PRO A 141 22.72 15.10 -15.87
N THR A 142 21.45 15.31 -16.19
CA THR A 142 20.74 16.58 -16.03
C THR A 142 21.04 17.12 -14.63
N SER A 143 21.70 18.25 -14.53
CA SER A 143 22.05 18.89 -13.25
C SER A 143 20.79 19.00 -12.39
N MET A 144 20.80 18.41 -11.21
CA MET A 144 19.73 18.56 -10.20
C MET A 144 19.41 20.04 -10.02
N ASP A 145 18.15 20.38 -10.05
CA ASP A 145 17.71 21.75 -9.82
C ASP A 145 17.81 22.07 -8.33
N LYS A 146 18.93 22.65 -7.96
CA LYS A 146 19.26 23.00 -6.56
C LYS A 146 18.36 24.11 -5.99
N SER A 147 17.51 24.73 -6.79
CA SER A 147 16.55 25.73 -6.32
C SER A 147 15.29 25.12 -5.75
N LYS A 148 15.07 23.82 -5.92
CA LYS A 148 13.86 23.12 -5.50
C LYS A 148 14.14 22.20 -4.30
N VAL A 149 13.20 22.21 -3.36
CA VAL A 149 13.22 21.38 -2.15
C VAL A 149 11.91 20.60 -2.07
N PHE A 150 12.02 19.29 -2.01
CA PHE A 150 10.89 18.40 -1.87
C PHE A 150 10.54 18.21 -0.39
N ILE A 151 9.27 18.40 -0.01
CA ILE A 151 8.78 18.22 1.36
C ILE A 151 7.91 16.97 1.42
N VAL A 152 8.34 16.00 2.22
CA VAL A 152 7.57 14.82 2.62
C VAL A 152 7.05 15.07 4.03
N HIS A 153 5.76 14.92 4.25
CA HIS A 153 5.12 15.23 5.54
C HIS A 153 3.99 14.23 5.83
N GLY A 154 3.67 14.07 7.12
CA GLY A 154 2.47 13.39 7.59
C GLY A 154 1.24 14.31 7.63
N HIS A 155 0.43 14.19 8.67
CA HIS A 155 -0.87 14.89 8.78
C HIS A 155 -0.78 16.31 9.40
N ASP A 156 0.38 16.74 9.87
CA ASP A 156 0.57 18.05 10.52
C ASP A 156 0.70 19.16 9.45
N GLU A 157 -0.43 19.79 9.12
CA GLU A 157 -0.52 20.89 8.16
C GLU A 157 0.24 22.15 8.64
N LEU A 158 0.37 22.36 9.97
CA LEU A 158 1.10 23.50 10.52
C LEU A 158 2.59 23.34 10.28
N ALA A 159 3.15 22.19 10.63
CA ALA A 159 4.57 21.88 10.41
C ALA A 159 4.93 21.94 8.91
N GLN A 160 4.05 21.45 8.04
CA GLN A 160 4.17 21.53 6.58
C GLN A 160 4.25 23.00 6.12
N THR A 161 3.27 23.81 6.54
CA THR A 161 3.16 25.22 6.11
C THR A 161 4.35 26.05 6.60
N GLU A 162 4.76 25.87 7.85
CA GLU A 162 5.91 26.57 8.42
C GLU A 162 7.23 26.19 7.72
N THR A 163 7.40 24.91 7.40
CA THR A 163 8.57 24.42 6.67
C THR A 163 8.60 24.98 5.25
N ALA A 164 7.48 25.01 4.54
CA ALA A 164 7.39 25.58 3.21
C ALA A 164 7.77 27.09 3.23
N ARG A 165 7.20 27.85 4.16
CA ARG A 165 7.54 29.28 4.33
C ARG A 165 9.01 29.50 4.68
N PHE A 166 9.60 28.62 5.47
CA PHE A 166 11.03 28.70 5.78
C PHE A 166 11.89 28.49 4.53
N ILE A 167 11.54 27.51 3.71
CA ILE A 167 12.24 27.21 2.45
C ILE A 167 12.13 28.38 1.48
N GLU A 168 10.95 29.01 1.38
CA GLU A 168 10.74 30.22 0.56
C GLU A 168 11.60 31.41 1.02
N LYS A 169 11.74 31.59 2.34
CA LYS A 169 12.64 32.64 2.89
C LYS A 169 14.11 32.43 2.52
N LEU A 170 14.50 31.20 2.22
CA LEU A 170 15.83 30.88 1.70
C LEU A 170 15.96 31.05 0.18
N ASN A 171 14.95 31.64 -0.48
CA ASN A 171 14.84 31.77 -1.94
C ASN A 171 14.87 30.42 -2.67
N LEU A 172 14.40 29.35 -2.02
CA LEU A 172 14.22 28.05 -2.59
C LEU A 172 12.73 27.79 -2.84
N LYS A 173 12.42 26.90 -3.80
CA LYS A 173 11.05 26.56 -4.16
C LYS A 173 10.62 25.26 -3.46
N PRO A 174 9.69 25.33 -2.48
CA PRO A 174 9.14 24.11 -1.88
C PRO A 174 8.24 23.38 -2.87
N ILE A 175 8.31 22.06 -2.89
CA ILE A 175 7.41 21.17 -3.63
C ILE A 175 6.74 20.25 -2.62
N ILE A 176 5.43 20.40 -2.46
CA ILE A 176 4.60 19.60 -1.55
C ILE A 176 3.73 18.68 -2.40
N LEU A 177 3.80 17.36 -2.12
CA LEU A 177 3.14 16.34 -2.94
C LEU A 177 1.61 16.43 -2.88
N HIS A 178 1.08 16.84 -1.74
CA HIS A 178 -0.37 16.92 -1.51
C HIS A 178 -1.04 18.05 -2.31
N GLU A 179 -0.35 19.15 -2.54
CA GLU A 179 -0.86 20.31 -3.27
C GLU A 179 -0.80 20.17 -4.79
N GLN A 180 -0.07 19.16 -5.29
CA GLN A 180 -0.01 18.91 -6.72
C GLN A 180 -1.32 18.26 -7.20
N ALA A 181 -2.00 18.92 -8.14
CA ALA A 181 -3.26 18.44 -8.70
C ALA A 181 -3.17 16.96 -9.13
N SER A 182 -4.09 16.16 -8.61
CA SER A 182 -4.15 14.73 -8.91
C SER A 182 -4.70 14.53 -10.33
N SER A 183 -3.82 14.55 -11.33
CA SER A 183 -4.16 14.19 -12.73
C SER A 183 -4.23 12.67 -12.92
N GLY A 184 -4.57 11.90 -11.88
CA GLY A 184 -4.66 10.44 -11.94
C GLY A 184 -3.33 9.71 -11.71
N ASN A 185 -2.26 10.43 -11.39
CA ASN A 185 -0.94 9.85 -11.14
C ASN A 185 -0.85 9.26 -9.72
N THR A 186 -0.15 8.15 -9.60
CA THR A 186 0.19 7.56 -8.30
C THR A 186 1.18 8.44 -7.52
N ILE A 187 1.30 8.26 -6.22
CA ILE A 187 2.29 8.95 -5.37
C ILE A 187 3.71 8.74 -5.92
N ILE A 188 4.03 7.54 -6.38
CA ILE A 188 5.34 7.19 -6.94
C ILE A 188 5.61 7.98 -8.23
N GLU A 189 4.64 8.03 -9.15
CA GLU A 189 4.76 8.81 -10.39
C GLU A 189 4.95 10.30 -10.10
N LYS A 190 4.25 10.83 -9.09
CA LYS A 190 4.43 12.22 -8.64
C LYS A 190 5.83 12.48 -8.04
N ILE A 191 6.37 11.52 -7.29
CA ILE A 191 7.74 11.59 -6.76
C ILE A 191 8.74 11.55 -7.92
N GLU A 192 8.56 10.67 -8.90
CA GLU A 192 9.44 10.56 -10.07
C GLU A 192 9.40 11.83 -10.93
N GLU A 193 8.22 12.38 -11.21
CA GLU A 193 8.03 13.62 -11.97
C GLU A 193 8.70 14.83 -11.28
N ASN A 194 8.69 14.84 -9.94
CA ASN A 194 9.27 15.92 -9.13
C ASN A 194 10.67 15.57 -8.57
N SER A 195 11.28 14.47 -9.00
CA SER A 195 12.59 13.98 -8.49
C SER A 195 13.78 14.87 -8.90
N ASN A 196 13.59 15.80 -9.86
CA ASN A 196 14.64 16.76 -10.23
C ASN A 196 14.71 17.92 -9.24
N VAL A 197 15.05 17.61 -7.98
CA VAL A 197 15.19 18.55 -6.87
C VAL A 197 16.57 18.44 -6.24
N GLY A 198 17.05 19.54 -5.68
CA GLY A 198 18.37 19.57 -5.03
C GLY A 198 18.34 18.96 -3.62
N TYR A 199 17.22 19.03 -2.92
CA TYR A 199 17.11 18.65 -1.52
C TYR A 199 15.75 18.03 -1.24
N GLY A 200 15.70 17.13 -0.24
CA GLY A 200 14.46 16.60 0.35
C GLY A 200 14.42 16.87 1.84
N VAL A 201 13.27 17.27 2.35
CA VAL A 201 12.99 17.43 3.78
C VAL A 201 11.87 16.48 4.16
N VAL A 202 12.11 15.66 5.18
CA VAL A 202 11.10 14.75 5.73
C VAL A 202 10.69 15.26 7.10
N LEU A 203 9.38 15.51 7.28
CA LEU A 203 8.81 15.97 8.54
C LEU A 203 8.27 14.75 9.28
N TYR A 204 8.82 14.52 10.46
CA TYR A 204 8.33 13.52 11.41
C TYR A 204 7.60 14.25 12.53
N THR A 205 6.31 14.00 12.69
CA THR A 205 5.47 14.63 13.71
C THR A 205 4.84 13.59 14.64
N PRO A 206 4.61 13.90 15.95
CA PRO A 206 4.17 12.92 16.94
C PRO A 206 2.75 12.37 16.76
N CYS A 207 2.01 12.84 15.77
CA CYS A 207 0.63 12.44 15.49
C CYS A 207 0.51 11.47 14.30
N ASP A 208 1.63 10.97 13.82
CA ASP A 208 1.69 10.03 12.71
C ASP A 208 1.74 8.57 13.17
#